data_e1c0f3d612e26093b4d945e7f3738e53
#
_entry.id   e1c0f3d612e26093b4d945e7f3738e53
#
_cell.length_a   1.000
_cell.length_b   1.000
_cell.length_c   1.000
_cell.angle_alpha   90.00
_cell.angle_beta   90.00
_cell.angle_gamma   90.00
#
_symmetry.space_group_name_H-M   'P 1'
#
loop_
_entity.id
_entity.type
_entity.pdbx_description
1 polymer ?
#
loop_
_entity_poly.entity_id
_entity_poly.type
_entity_poly.pdbx_seq_one_letter_code
_entity_poly.pdbx_strand_id
1 'polypeptide(L)'
;MSKKEDERQRKAHEEYIELLKIKQGLIEESELIPETGYDKMPEMNAWEKFKNYVYHNKVFILLWGFFGALMIFLTLQLVTRKVNDLYVLVISTSAESELGWRYGDLEEALTKYCPDFDGNGYVKVGVNYIDLSFVSGVSDYNSAQSMKFSAEVYTGDSQMYIADEGFWKQMYEAEGLEEELFVDFSEYFSEEDLFNGVGLHINATN
;
A
#
# COMPACT_ATOMS: atom_id res chain seq x y z
N MET A 1 -2.69 -77.80 15.41
CA MET A 1 -3.40 -76.53 15.47
C MET A 1 -3.36 -76.04 16.93
N SER A 2 -3.01 -74.79 17.15
CA SER A 2 -2.83 -74.25 18.54
C SER A 2 -4.23 -74.00 19.11
N LYS A 3 -4.45 -74.32 20.37
CA LYS A 3 -5.69 -74.02 21.13
C LYS A 3 -6.13 -72.56 21.04
N LYS A 4 -5.21 -71.66 20.76
CA LYS A 4 -5.40 -70.25 20.54
C LYS A 4 -5.94 -69.88 19.17
N GLU A 5 -5.70 -70.68 18.15
CA GLU A 5 -6.24 -70.52 16.80
C GLU A 5 -7.69 -71.01 16.72
N ASP A 6 -8.01 -72.10 17.39
CA ASP A 6 -9.40 -72.59 17.50
C ASP A 6 -10.32 -71.56 18.22
N GLU A 7 -9.84 -70.94 19.28
CA GLU A 7 -10.60 -69.88 19.98
C GLU A 7 -10.84 -68.65 19.09
N ARG A 8 -9.85 -68.26 18.30
CA ARG A 8 -10.00 -67.13 17.36
C ARG A 8 -10.99 -67.42 16.26
N GLN A 9 -10.95 -68.65 15.71
CA GLN A 9 -11.88 -69.06 14.66
C GLN A 9 -13.31 -69.20 15.19
N ARG A 10 -13.50 -69.64 16.43
CA ARG A 10 -14.82 -69.69 17.05
C ARG A 10 -15.39 -68.29 17.28
N LYS A 11 -14.58 -67.35 17.81
CA LYS A 11 -15.02 -65.98 18.00
C LYS A 11 -15.41 -65.30 16.69
N ALA A 12 -14.58 -65.44 15.66
CA ALA A 12 -14.86 -64.86 14.34
C ALA A 12 -16.13 -65.46 13.71
N HIS A 13 -16.40 -66.75 13.97
CA HIS A 13 -17.61 -67.37 13.49
C HIS A 13 -18.85 -66.94 14.27
N GLU A 14 -18.75 -66.76 15.57
CA GLU A 14 -19.82 -66.18 16.42
C GLU A 14 -20.15 -64.75 15.99
N GLU A 15 -19.16 -63.90 15.77
CA GLU A 15 -19.33 -62.52 15.28
C GLU A 15 -19.99 -62.48 13.87
N TYR A 16 -19.62 -63.44 13.00
CA TYR A 16 -20.24 -63.54 11.68
C TYR A 16 -21.71 -63.97 11.75
N ILE A 17 -22.07 -64.93 12.64
CA ILE A 17 -23.45 -65.32 12.87
C ILE A 17 -24.28 -64.19 13.48
N GLU A 18 -23.72 -63.39 14.37
CA GLU A 18 -24.38 -62.18 14.93
C GLU A 18 -24.65 -61.15 13.86
N LEU A 19 -23.68 -60.84 13.00
CA LEU A 19 -23.84 -59.93 11.86
C LEU A 19 -24.91 -60.43 10.86
N LEU A 20 -25.02 -61.74 10.66
CA LEU A 20 -26.06 -62.35 9.83
C LEU A 20 -27.46 -62.17 10.46
N LYS A 21 -27.58 -62.33 11.78
CA LYS A 21 -28.85 -62.18 12.49
C LYS A 21 -29.32 -60.71 12.47
N ILE A 22 -28.39 -59.74 12.57
CA ILE A 22 -28.69 -58.30 12.41
C ILE A 22 -29.19 -58.03 10.98
N LYS A 23 -28.48 -58.51 9.96
CA LYS A 23 -28.88 -58.33 8.55
C LYS A 23 -30.26 -58.96 8.25
N GLN A 24 -30.65 -60.01 8.97
CA GLN A 24 -31.96 -60.66 8.84
C GLN A 24 -33.05 -59.98 9.71
N GLY A 25 -32.70 -58.89 10.45
CA GLY A 25 -33.66 -58.22 11.31
C GLY A 25 -34.14 -59.03 12.53
N LEU A 26 -33.37 -60.06 12.89
CA LEU A 26 -33.71 -60.96 14.01
C LEU A 26 -33.24 -60.41 15.37
N ILE A 27 -32.32 -59.45 15.33
CA ILE A 27 -31.81 -58.74 16.51
C ILE A 27 -31.68 -57.26 16.10
N GLU A 28 -32.21 -56.33 16.89
CA GLU A 28 -32.01 -54.91 16.68
C GLU A 28 -30.54 -54.54 16.99
N GLU A 29 -29.96 -53.71 16.15
CA GLU A 29 -28.58 -53.24 16.27
C GLU A 29 -28.32 -52.54 17.62
N SER A 30 -29.38 -51.98 18.21
CA SER A 30 -29.38 -51.31 19.54
C SER A 30 -29.13 -52.28 20.70
N GLU A 31 -29.44 -53.59 20.54
CA GLU A 31 -29.24 -54.59 21.63
C GLU A 31 -27.80 -55.11 21.69
N LEU A 32 -27.03 -54.89 20.63
CA LEU A 32 -25.63 -55.34 20.55
C LEU A 32 -24.62 -54.29 20.94
N ILE A 33 -25.05 -53.01 21.02
CA ILE A 33 -24.21 -51.96 21.57
C ILE A 33 -24.25 -52.15 23.08
N PRO A 34 -23.20 -52.73 23.72
CA PRO A 34 -23.13 -52.66 25.15
C PRO A 34 -23.36 -51.21 25.51
N GLU A 35 -24.20 -50.93 26.47
CA GLU A 35 -24.20 -49.64 27.18
C GLU A 35 -22.84 -49.48 27.86
N THR A 36 -21.78 -49.43 27.07
CA THR A 36 -20.58 -48.74 27.44
C THR A 36 -21.05 -47.31 27.55
N GLY A 37 -21.45 -46.99 28.80
CA GLY A 37 -21.85 -45.65 29.10
C GLY A 37 -20.85 -44.73 28.42
N TYR A 38 -21.31 -44.04 27.41
CA TYR A 38 -20.63 -42.82 27.04
C TYR A 38 -20.68 -42.01 28.34
N ASP A 39 -19.63 -42.19 29.14
CA ASP A 39 -19.41 -41.37 30.31
C ASP A 39 -19.69 -39.97 29.83
N LYS A 40 -20.73 -39.33 30.40
CA LYS A 40 -21.12 -37.97 30.08
C LYS A 40 -19.81 -37.20 30.13
N MET A 41 -19.31 -36.77 28.94
CA MET A 41 -18.03 -36.08 28.87
C MET A 41 -18.04 -35.05 30.00
N PRO A 42 -17.01 -35.08 30.88
CA PRO A 42 -17.00 -34.17 32.04
C PRO A 42 -17.24 -32.77 31.52
N GLU A 43 -18.16 -32.05 32.16
CA GLU A 43 -18.53 -30.68 31.72
C GLU A 43 -17.24 -29.86 31.71
N MET A 44 -16.73 -29.62 30.50
CA MET A 44 -15.52 -28.85 30.30
C MET A 44 -15.70 -27.46 30.86
N ASN A 45 -14.79 -27.06 31.71
CA ASN A 45 -14.73 -25.70 32.24
C ASN A 45 -14.63 -24.68 31.08
N ALA A 46 -15.10 -23.45 31.27
CA ALA A 46 -15.09 -22.40 30.25
C ALA A 46 -13.70 -22.20 29.61
N TRP A 47 -12.65 -22.34 30.40
CA TRP A 47 -11.26 -22.27 29.94
C TRP A 47 -10.85 -23.45 29.03
N GLU A 48 -11.32 -24.63 29.34
CA GLU A 48 -11.06 -25.83 28.50
C GLU A 48 -11.82 -25.75 27.18
N LYS A 49 -13.06 -25.25 27.20
CA LYS A 49 -13.84 -24.97 25.98
C LYS A 49 -13.12 -23.96 25.10
N PHE A 50 -12.59 -22.88 25.69
CA PHE A 50 -11.81 -21.88 24.95
C PHE A 50 -10.53 -22.47 24.37
N LYS A 51 -9.77 -23.21 25.14
CA LYS A 51 -8.55 -23.92 24.66
C LYS A 51 -8.83 -24.84 23.49
N ASN A 52 -9.91 -25.62 23.60
CA ASN A 52 -10.33 -26.55 22.55
C ASN A 52 -10.76 -25.80 21.29
N TYR A 53 -11.53 -24.71 21.43
CA TYR A 53 -11.91 -23.84 20.33
C TYR A 53 -10.68 -23.26 19.61
N VAL A 54 -9.72 -22.71 20.36
CA VAL A 54 -8.48 -22.16 19.80
C VAL A 54 -7.66 -23.23 19.09
N TYR A 55 -7.56 -24.42 19.69
CA TYR A 55 -6.81 -25.52 19.09
C TYR A 55 -7.42 -25.98 17.74
N HIS A 56 -8.73 -26.11 17.68
CA HIS A 56 -9.40 -26.52 16.43
C HIS A 56 -9.45 -25.42 15.38
N ASN A 57 -9.50 -24.15 15.80
CA ASN A 57 -9.63 -23.01 14.89
C ASN A 57 -8.33 -22.21 14.75
N LYS A 58 -7.18 -22.76 15.16
CA LYS A 58 -5.88 -22.06 15.18
C LYS A 58 -5.52 -21.37 13.87
N VAL A 59 -5.80 -22.02 12.73
CA VAL A 59 -5.51 -21.48 11.40
C VAL A 59 -6.39 -20.28 11.10
N PHE A 60 -7.70 -20.36 11.39
CA PHE A 60 -8.63 -19.25 11.20
C PHE A 60 -8.32 -18.09 12.13
N ILE A 61 -8.00 -18.35 13.39
CA ILE A 61 -7.64 -17.32 14.39
C ILE A 61 -6.37 -16.60 13.93
N LEU A 62 -5.36 -17.35 13.47
CA LEU A 62 -4.11 -16.78 12.97
C LEU A 62 -4.36 -15.94 11.70
N LEU A 63 -5.17 -16.45 10.78
CA LEU A 63 -5.52 -15.76 9.54
C LEU A 63 -6.26 -14.45 9.82
N TRP A 64 -7.32 -14.49 10.64
CA TRP A 64 -8.08 -13.30 11.03
C TRP A 64 -7.25 -12.32 11.86
N GLY A 65 -6.38 -12.82 12.74
CA GLY A 65 -5.41 -11.99 13.47
C GLY A 65 -4.45 -11.27 12.55
N PHE A 66 -3.93 -11.97 11.53
CA PHE A 66 -3.05 -11.37 10.53
C PHE A 66 -3.76 -10.27 9.71
N PHE A 67 -4.95 -10.58 9.17
CA PHE A 67 -5.70 -9.58 8.40
C PHE A 67 -6.16 -8.42 9.26
N GLY A 68 -6.55 -8.66 10.50
CA GLY A 68 -6.89 -7.60 11.46
C GLY A 68 -5.70 -6.67 11.74
N ALA A 69 -4.53 -7.24 12.01
CA ALA A 69 -3.29 -6.46 12.20
C ALA A 69 -2.91 -5.68 10.95
N LEU A 70 -3.04 -6.30 9.76
CA LEU A 70 -2.78 -5.63 8.49
C LEU A 70 -3.72 -4.45 8.25
N MET A 71 -5.01 -4.61 8.52
CA MET A 71 -6.01 -3.54 8.41
C MET A 71 -5.71 -2.38 9.36
N ILE A 72 -5.36 -2.69 10.62
CA ILE A 72 -4.96 -1.67 11.59
C ILE A 72 -3.72 -0.93 11.11
N PHE A 73 -2.70 -1.66 10.63
CA PHE A 73 -1.47 -1.07 10.11
C PHE A 73 -1.75 -0.13 8.93
N LEU A 74 -2.54 -0.56 7.94
CA LEU A 74 -2.90 0.26 6.78
C LEU A 74 -3.71 1.50 7.21
N THR A 75 -4.64 1.35 8.14
CA THR A 75 -5.42 2.49 8.66
C THR A 75 -4.53 3.49 9.37
N LEU A 76 -3.61 3.03 10.22
CA LEU A 76 -2.64 3.90 10.88
C LEU A 76 -1.76 4.60 9.86
N GLN A 77 -1.29 3.90 8.83
CA GLN A 77 -0.48 4.49 7.77
C GLN A 77 -1.24 5.57 6.99
N LEU A 78 -2.53 5.37 6.71
CA LEU A 78 -3.38 6.37 6.06
C LEU A 78 -3.59 7.61 6.94
N VAL A 79 -3.89 7.41 8.22
CA VAL A 79 -4.17 8.51 9.16
C VAL A 79 -2.89 9.30 9.50
N THR A 80 -1.74 8.63 9.55
CA THR A 80 -0.46 9.27 9.88
C THR A 80 0.29 9.77 8.65
N ARG A 81 -0.25 9.59 7.44
CA ARG A 81 0.37 10.07 6.22
C ARG A 81 0.39 11.59 6.23
N LYS A 82 1.60 12.16 6.29
CA LYS A 82 1.79 13.60 6.13
C LYS A 82 1.68 13.93 4.64
N VAL A 83 0.66 14.68 4.28
CA VAL A 83 0.51 15.25 2.94
C VAL A 83 1.43 16.48 2.87
N ASN A 84 1.97 16.78 1.71
CA ASN A 84 2.72 18.02 1.53
C ASN A 84 1.74 19.18 1.34
N ASP A 85 2.02 20.30 2.01
CA ASP A 85 1.28 21.55 1.85
C ASP A 85 1.58 22.21 0.52
N LEU A 86 2.80 22.06 0.05
CA LEU A 86 3.26 22.60 -1.22
C LEU A 86 4.11 21.55 -1.94
N TYR A 87 3.80 21.33 -3.21
CA TYR A 87 4.64 20.57 -4.12
C TYR A 87 5.30 21.51 -5.13
N VAL A 88 6.61 21.46 -5.17
CA VAL A 88 7.42 22.25 -6.09
C VAL A 88 8.14 21.33 -7.07
N LEU A 89 7.95 21.59 -8.34
CA LEU A 89 8.68 20.90 -9.41
C LEU A 89 9.84 21.79 -9.88
N VAL A 90 11.04 21.26 -9.74
CA VAL A 90 12.26 21.90 -10.24
C VAL A 90 12.68 21.21 -11.54
N ILE A 91 12.78 21.98 -12.60
CA ILE A 91 13.08 21.46 -13.94
C ILE A 91 14.37 22.13 -14.44
N SER A 92 15.28 21.32 -14.95
CA SER A 92 16.47 21.84 -15.60
C SER A 92 16.64 21.21 -16.98
N THR A 93 16.98 22.04 -17.95
CA THR A 93 17.38 21.63 -19.32
C THR A 93 18.89 21.70 -19.51
N SER A 94 19.64 22.13 -18.50
CA SER A 94 21.10 22.21 -18.54
C SER A 94 21.73 21.14 -17.67
N ALA A 95 22.66 20.37 -18.24
CA ALA A 95 23.43 19.35 -17.50
C ALA A 95 24.36 19.96 -16.43
N GLU A 96 24.65 21.24 -16.50
CA GLU A 96 25.49 21.98 -15.54
C GLU A 96 24.68 22.64 -14.41
N SER A 97 23.36 22.39 -14.38
CA SER A 97 22.49 23.02 -13.37
C SER A 97 22.83 22.54 -11.96
N GLU A 98 23.15 23.47 -11.08
CA GLU A 98 23.35 23.18 -9.65
C GLU A 98 22.04 22.86 -8.91
N LEU A 99 20.91 23.15 -9.51
CA LEU A 99 19.58 22.93 -8.89
C LEU A 99 19.36 21.49 -8.47
N GLY A 100 19.88 20.52 -9.25
CA GLY A 100 19.77 19.09 -8.94
C GLY A 100 20.51 18.65 -7.67
N TRP A 101 21.50 19.44 -7.21
CA TRP A 101 22.28 19.13 -6.01
C TRP A 101 21.75 19.86 -4.77
N ARG A 102 20.97 20.94 -4.95
CA ARG A 102 20.52 21.86 -3.88
C ARG A 102 19.03 21.83 -3.63
N TYR A 103 18.31 20.85 -4.18
CA TYR A 103 16.85 20.78 -3.96
C TYR A 103 16.48 20.61 -2.47
N GLY A 104 17.31 19.97 -1.67
CA GLY A 104 17.11 19.86 -0.22
C GLY A 104 17.20 21.19 0.51
N ASP A 105 18.13 22.07 0.10
CA ASP A 105 18.26 23.42 0.66
C ASP A 105 17.01 24.25 0.30
N LEU A 106 16.48 24.05 -0.90
CA LEU A 106 15.26 24.70 -1.37
C LEU A 106 14.03 24.25 -0.57
N GLU A 107 13.90 22.95 -0.31
CA GLU A 107 12.83 22.37 0.51
C GLU A 107 12.84 23.00 1.92
N GLU A 108 14.02 23.07 2.55
CA GLU A 108 14.17 23.69 3.88
C GLU A 108 13.84 25.20 3.85
N ALA A 109 14.30 25.91 2.84
CA ALA A 109 14.03 27.33 2.69
C ALA A 109 12.55 27.61 2.49
N LEU A 110 11.89 26.89 1.61
CA LEU A 110 10.46 27.05 1.33
C LEU A 110 9.59 26.66 2.53
N THR A 111 9.97 25.64 3.28
CA THR A 111 9.23 25.22 4.49
C THR A 111 9.10 26.35 5.52
N LYS A 112 10.04 27.29 5.57
CA LYS A 112 9.98 28.45 6.49
C LYS A 112 8.90 29.46 6.12
N TYR A 113 8.55 29.55 4.84
CA TYR A 113 7.64 30.57 4.31
C TYR A 113 6.29 29.99 3.89
N CYS A 114 6.21 28.68 3.72
CA CYS A 114 4.98 28.00 3.36
C CYS A 114 4.02 28.01 4.56
N PRO A 115 2.75 28.41 4.39
CA PRO A 115 1.75 28.25 5.42
C PRO A 115 1.29 26.80 5.52
N ASP A 116 0.74 26.44 6.68
CA ASP A 116 0.05 25.17 6.90
C ASP A 116 -1.33 25.23 6.22
N PHE A 117 -1.42 24.73 4.99
CA PHE A 117 -2.64 24.80 4.19
C PHE A 117 -3.71 23.81 4.64
N ASP A 118 -3.31 22.66 5.16
CA ASP A 118 -4.24 21.60 5.59
C ASP A 118 -4.62 21.70 7.07
N GLY A 119 -3.99 22.60 7.85
CA GLY A 119 -4.28 22.87 9.26
C GLY A 119 -3.90 21.73 10.20
N ASN A 120 -2.97 20.85 9.78
CA ASN A 120 -2.56 19.70 10.58
C ASN A 120 -1.49 20.03 11.64
N GLY A 121 -1.00 21.26 11.68
CA GLY A 121 0.03 21.76 12.60
C GLY A 121 1.46 21.46 12.17
N TYR A 122 1.67 20.98 10.95
CA TYR A 122 2.97 20.70 10.37
C TYR A 122 3.03 21.27 8.95
N VAL A 123 4.07 22.01 8.66
CA VAL A 123 4.35 22.47 7.29
C VAL A 123 5.30 21.48 6.64
N LYS A 124 4.95 20.99 5.47
CA LYS A 124 5.78 20.09 4.68
C LYS A 124 5.76 20.51 3.22
N VAL A 125 6.94 20.86 2.70
CA VAL A 125 7.15 21.15 1.29
C VAL A 125 7.79 19.93 0.63
N GLY A 126 7.27 19.50 -0.50
CA GLY A 126 7.90 18.45 -1.31
C GLY A 126 8.54 19.07 -2.54
N VAL A 127 9.82 18.82 -2.75
CA VAL A 127 10.53 19.28 -3.93
C VAL A 127 10.88 18.07 -4.79
N ASN A 128 10.43 18.08 -6.04
CA ASN A 128 10.73 17.07 -7.02
C ASN A 128 11.65 17.67 -8.11
N TYR A 129 12.72 16.96 -8.47
CA TYR A 129 13.64 17.40 -9.50
C TYR A 129 13.54 16.55 -10.75
N ILE A 130 13.48 17.20 -11.89
CA ILE A 130 13.44 16.58 -13.22
C ILE A 130 14.53 17.18 -14.08
N ASP A 131 15.38 16.32 -14.60
CA ASP A 131 16.48 16.69 -15.51
C ASP A 131 16.06 16.41 -16.96
N LEU A 132 15.83 17.46 -17.70
CA LEU A 132 15.50 17.40 -19.15
C LEU A 132 16.69 17.82 -20.03
N SER A 133 17.92 17.74 -19.53
CA SER A 133 19.12 18.14 -20.27
C SER A 133 19.44 17.23 -21.47
N PHE A 134 18.78 16.07 -21.59
CA PHE A 134 18.95 15.10 -22.69
C PHE A 134 20.41 14.77 -23.00
N VAL A 135 21.10 14.29 -21.98
CA VAL A 135 22.51 13.87 -22.12
C VAL A 135 22.65 12.80 -23.19
N SER A 136 23.55 13.03 -24.15
CA SER A 136 23.78 12.11 -25.26
C SER A 136 24.37 10.77 -24.77
N GLY A 137 23.88 9.67 -25.30
CA GLY A 137 24.36 8.32 -24.98
C GLY A 137 23.63 7.64 -23.79
N VAL A 138 22.63 8.32 -23.16
CA VAL A 138 21.86 7.79 -22.00
C VAL A 138 20.36 7.85 -22.31
N SER A 139 19.93 7.13 -23.36
CA SER A 139 18.55 7.19 -23.85
C SER A 139 17.51 6.74 -22.83
N ASP A 140 17.83 5.72 -22.03
CA ASP A 140 16.90 5.20 -21.01
C ASP A 140 16.67 6.20 -19.89
N TYR A 141 17.74 6.90 -19.46
CA TYR A 141 17.64 7.96 -18.46
C TYR A 141 16.78 9.11 -18.99
N ASN A 142 17.08 9.60 -20.19
CA ASN A 142 16.33 10.69 -20.82
C ASN A 142 14.84 10.34 -20.98
N SER A 143 14.56 9.09 -21.40
CA SER A 143 13.18 8.60 -21.51
C SER A 143 12.48 8.55 -20.16
N ALA A 144 13.18 8.10 -19.11
CA ALA A 144 12.63 8.05 -17.75
C ALA A 144 12.31 9.45 -17.21
N GLN A 145 13.18 10.43 -17.45
CA GLN A 145 12.94 11.82 -17.03
C GLN A 145 11.77 12.45 -17.79
N SER A 146 11.66 12.21 -19.09
CA SER A 146 10.52 12.67 -19.90
C SER A 146 9.20 12.04 -19.44
N MET A 147 9.20 10.74 -19.12
CA MET A 147 8.03 10.05 -18.58
C MET A 147 7.65 10.59 -17.20
N LYS A 148 8.64 10.89 -16.35
CA LYS A 148 8.43 11.48 -15.03
C LYS A 148 7.79 12.87 -15.17
N PHE A 149 8.30 13.71 -16.07
CA PHE A 149 7.74 15.02 -16.35
C PHE A 149 6.29 14.91 -16.85
N SER A 150 6.04 14.05 -17.85
CA SER A 150 4.68 13.84 -18.37
C SER A 150 3.71 13.35 -17.31
N ALA A 151 4.16 12.45 -16.42
CA ALA A 151 3.34 11.97 -15.32
C ALA A 151 3.01 13.09 -14.33
N GLU A 152 3.98 13.93 -13.98
CA GLU A 152 3.81 15.06 -13.04
C GLU A 152 2.80 16.09 -13.59
N VAL A 153 2.95 16.43 -14.88
CA VAL A 153 2.00 17.32 -15.56
C VAL A 153 0.60 16.70 -15.62
N TYR A 154 0.51 15.40 -15.91
CA TYR A 154 -0.78 14.72 -15.99
C TYR A 154 -1.50 14.61 -14.64
N THR A 155 -0.75 14.37 -13.55
CA THR A 155 -1.34 14.28 -12.20
C THR A 155 -1.71 15.65 -11.64
N GLY A 156 -1.00 16.70 -12.06
CA GLY A 156 -1.21 18.07 -11.57
C GLY A 156 -0.91 18.25 -10.08
N ASP A 157 -0.04 17.39 -9.53
CA ASP A 157 0.26 17.40 -8.10
C ASP A 157 1.12 18.61 -7.71
N SER A 158 1.96 19.12 -8.63
CA SER A 158 2.84 20.27 -8.37
C SER A 158 2.11 21.60 -8.58
N GLN A 159 2.09 22.41 -7.53
CA GLN A 159 1.48 23.74 -7.55
C GLN A 159 2.44 24.83 -8.01
N MET A 160 3.75 24.63 -7.88
CA MET A 160 4.77 25.59 -8.21
C MET A 160 5.85 24.96 -9.08
N TYR A 161 6.27 25.67 -10.11
CA TYR A 161 7.32 25.24 -11.03
C TYR A 161 8.49 26.19 -10.95
N ILE A 162 9.69 25.67 -10.75
CA ILE A 162 10.95 26.40 -10.84
C ILE A 162 11.72 25.80 -12.00
N ALA A 163 11.94 26.56 -13.03
CA ALA A 163 12.58 26.06 -14.23
C ALA A 163 13.62 27.03 -14.77
N ASP A 164 14.59 26.50 -15.48
CA ASP A 164 15.59 27.31 -16.16
C ASP A 164 15.04 27.97 -17.44
N GLU A 165 15.77 28.95 -17.97
CA GLU A 165 15.40 29.68 -19.16
C GLU A 165 15.21 28.74 -20.38
N GLY A 166 16.00 27.67 -20.47
CA GLY A 166 15.92 26.71 -21.55
C GLY A 166 14.57 25.97 -21.57
N PHE A 167 14.04 25.65 -20.42
CA PHE A 167 12.70 25.06 -20.31
C PHE A 167 11.62 26.02 -20.78
N TRP A 168 11.63 27.25 -20.27
CA TRP A 168 10.65 28.26 -20.65
C TRP A 168 10.65 28.56 -22.13
N LYS A 169 11.85 28.64 -22.73
CA LYS A 169 11.98 28.84 -24.17
C LYS A 169 11.34 27.71 -24.97
N GLN A 170 11.55 26.45 -24.56
CA GLN A 170 10.90 25.31 -25.20
C GLN A 170 9.38 25.33 -25.06
N MET A 171 8.88 25.77 -23.89
CA MET A 171 7.44 25.89 -23.64
C MET A 171 6.80 26.97 -24.52
N TYR A 172 7.43 28.14 -24.66
CA TYR A 172 6.92 29.21 -25.54
C TYR A 172 6.98 28.84 -27.03
N GLU A 173 7.98 28.05 -27.44
CA GLU A 173 8.06 27.54 -28.80
C GLU A 173 6.96 26.50 -29.11
N ALA A 174 6.37 25.87 -28.11
CA ALA A 174 5.31 24.87 -28.22
C ALA A 174 3.90 25.49 -28.13
N GLU A 175 3.64 26.50 -28.94
CA GLU A 175 2.41 27.27 -29.12
C GLU A 175 1.21 26.90 -28.20
N GLY A 176 0.90 27.75 -27.21
CA GLY A 176 -0.29 27.64 -26.34
C GLY A 176 -0.17 26.67 -25.15
N LEU A 177 0.96 26.02 -24.97
CA LEU A 177 1.13 25.07 -23.89
C LEU A 177 1.26 25.79 -22.53
N GLU A 178 1.81 27.00 -22.50
CA GLU A 178 1.87 27.84 -21.32
C GLU A 178 0.50 28.25 -20.79
N GLU A 179 -0.46 28.53 -21.67
CA GLU A 179 -1.85 28.91 -21.29
C GLU A 179 -2.62 27.72 -20.69
N GLU A 180 -2.27 26.50 -21.09
CA GLU A 180 -2.91 25.29 -20.57
C GLU A 180 -2.34 24.83 -19.22
N LEU A 181 -1.05 25.07 -18.98
CA LEU A 181 -0.35 24.54 -17.80
C LEU A 181 -0.26 25.53 -16.65
N PHE A 182 -0.26 26.82 -16.93
CA PHE A 182 0.03 27.85 -15.92
C PHE A 182 -1.12 28.84 -15.80
N VAL A 183 -1.36 29.27 -14.57
CA VAL A 183 -2.36 30.31 -14.27
C VAL A 183 -1.77 31.68 -14.61
N ASP A 184 -2.51 32.49 -15.34
CA ASP A 184 -2.13 33.89 -15.56
C ASP A 184 -2.43 34.73 -14.30
N PHE A 185 -1.40 35.32 -13.74
CA PHE A 185 -1.47 36.16 -12.56
C PHE A 185 -1.39 37.65 -12.89
N SER A 186 -1.45 38.07 -14.15
CA SER A 186 -1.35 39.47 -14.56
C SER A 186 -2.40 40.38 -13.91
N GLU A 187 -3.56 39.83 -13.51
CA GLU A 187 -4.58 40.54 -12.76
C GLU A 187 -4.16 40.88 -11.31
N TYR A 188 -3.26 40.06 -10.72
CA TYR A 188 -2.88 40.19 -9.31
C TYR A 188 -1.58 40.96 -9.12
N PHE A 189 -0.70 40.93 -10.10
CA PHE A 189 0.59 41.58 -10.08
C PHE A 189 0.65 42.60 -11.20
N SER A 190 0.57 43.88 -10.84
CA SER A 190 0.78 44.95 -11.80
C SER A 190 2.25 44.98 -12.24
N GLU A 191 2.45 45.25 -13.53
CA GLU A 191 3.69 45.44 -14.28
C GLU A 191 4.93 45.81 -13.44
N GLU A 192 5.51 44.84 -12.76
CA GLU A 192 6.87 44.93 -12.27
C GLU A 192 7.76 44.17 -13.24
N ASP A 193 8.96 44.68 -13.50
CA ASP A 193 9.95 44.08 -14.44
C ASP A 193 10.33 42.63 -14.12
N LEU A 194 9.82 42.08 -13.02
CA LEU A 194 10.08 40.74 -12.50
C LEU A 194 8.99 39.73 -12.85
N PHE A 195 7.84 40.16 -13.39
CA PHE A 195 6.68 39.30 -13.64
C PHE A 195 6.27 39.36 -15.09
N ASN A 196 6.11 38.20 -15.73
CA ASN A 196 5.77 38.04 -17.14
C ASN A 196 4.40 37.39 -17.38
N GLY A 197 3.45 37.55 -16.47
CA GLY A 197 2.10 37.01 -16.57
C GLY A 197 1.95 35.65 -15.92
N VAL A 198 2.80 34.69 -16.21
CA VAL A 198 2.72 33.32 -15.66
C VAL A 198 3.77 33.02 -14.59
N GLY A 199 4.76 33.88 -14.38
CA GLY A 199 5.79 33.61 -13.41
C GLY A 199 6.70 34.78 -13.07
N LEU A 200 7.45 34.61 -11.99
CA LEU A 200 8.49 35.53 -11.54
C LEU A 200 9.83 35.15 -12.19
N HIS A 201 10.45 36.12 -12.86
CA HIS A 201 11.78 35.94 -13.41
C HIS A 201 12.82 36.29 -12.32
N ILE A 202 13.49 35.28 -11.79
CA ILE A 202 14.51 35.45 -10.75
C ILE A 202 15.88 35.48 -11.42
N ASN A 203 16.47 36.68 -11.50
CA ASN A 203 17.84 36.80 -11.94
C ASN A 203 18.81 36.59 -10.78
N ALA A 204 19.69 35.59 -10.92
CA ALA A 204 20.70 35.21 -9.93
C ALA A 204 21.84 36.25 -9.75
N THR A 205 21.72 37.44 -10.31
CA THR A 205 22.80 38.46 -10.37
C THR A 205 22.64 39.61 -9.40
N ASN A 206 21.99 39.38 -8.27
CA ASN A 206 22.05 40.38 -7.17
C ASN A 206 22.47 39.73 -5.85
#